data_849de667e49b4d0aa241f3821def722f
#
_entry.id   849de667e49b4d0aa241f3821def722f
#
_cell.length_a   1.000
_cell.length_b   1.000
_cell.length_c   1.000
_cell.angle_alpha   90.00
_cell.angle_beta   90.00
_cell.angle_gamma   90.00
#
_symmetry.space_group_name_H-M   'P 1'
#
loop_
_entity.id
_entity.type
_entity.pdbx_description
1 polymer ?
#
loop_
_entity_poly.entity_id
_entity_poly.type
_entity_poly.pdbx_seq_one_letter_code
_entity_poly.pdbx_strand_id
1 'polypeptide(L)'
;MTINAQTTDQPVLAHIQKLVEEEHRLFEKGEHGTVGEMDRQRLAQLQVELDQCWDLLRQRRALREVGQDPNLAQVRPTQVVENYEQ
;
A
#
# COMPACT_ATOMS: atom_id res chain seq x y z
N MET A 1 24.42 11.31 -14.12
CA MET A 1 24.02 10.81 -12.77
C MET A 1 22.98 9.73 -12.95
N THR A 2 23.26 8.56 -12.39
CA THR A 2 22.35 7.44 -12.53
C THR A 2 21.29 7.53 -11.45
N ILE A 3 20.01 7.48 -11.84
CA ILE A 3 18.94 7.44 -10.86
C ILE A 3 18.91 6.03 -10.28
N ASN A 4 19.15 5.94 -8.98
CA ASN A 4 19.07 4.67 -8.27
C ASN A 4 17.59 4.24 -8.20
N ALA A 5 17.33 2.98 -8.54
CA ALA A 5 15.96 2.44 -8.45
C ALA A 5 15.35 2.63 -7.07
N GLN A 6 16.18 2.70 -6.01
CA GLN A 6 15.74 2.92 -4.64
C GLN A 6 15.18 4.32 -4.41
N THR A 7 15.50 5.29 -5.27
CA THR A 7 14.98 6.66 -5.12
C THR A 7 13.64 6.85 -5.82
N THR A 8 13.17 5.87 -6.59
CA THR A 8 11.88 5.94 -7.25
C THR A 8 10.78 5.33 -6.38
N ASP A 9 9.54 5.63 -6.71
CA ASP A 9 8.39 5.02 -6.04
C ASP A 9 7.94 3.72 -6.70
N GLN A 10 8.61 3.30 -7.78
CA GLN A 10 8.19 2.15 -8.57
C GLN A 10 8.01 0.87 -7.76
N PRO A 11 8.90 0.49 -6.84
CA PRO A 11 8.68 -0.73 -6.06
C PRO A 11 7.40 -0.67 -5.23
N VAL A 12 7.09 0.49 -4.64
CA VAL A 12 5.88 0.66 -3.85
C VAL A 12 4.65 0.61 -4.75
N LEU A 13 4.70 1.29 -5.89
CA LEU A 13 3.58 1.31 -6.85
C LEU A 13 3.33 -0.08 -7.42
N ALA A 14 4.37 -0.84 -7.74
CA ALA A 14 4.22 -2.20 -8.22
C ALA A 14 3.58 -3.10 -7.17
N HIS A 15 3.94 -2.93 -5.92
CA HIS A 15 3.34 -3.69 -4.83
C HIS A 15 1.86 -3.34 -4.66
N ILE A 16 1.53 -2.04 -4.71
CA ILE A 16 0.14 -1.58 -4.66
C ILE A 16 -0.67 -2.22 -5.80
N GLN A 17 -0.11 -2.25 -6.99
CA GLN A 17 -0.80 -2.83 -8.14
C GLN A 17 -1.15 -4.30 -7.90
N LYS A 18 -0.22 -5.07 -7.35
CA LYS A 18 -0.47 -6.49 -7.03
C LYS A 18 -1.57 -6.65 -5.99
N LEU A 19 -1.55 -5.80 -4.96
CA LEU A 19 -2.58 -5.84 -3.92
C LEU A 19 -3.96 -5.48 -4.48
N VAL A 20 -4.02 -4.47 -5.33
CA VAL A 20 -5.28 -4.06 -5.97
C VAL A 20 -5.82 -5.16 -6.89
N GLU A 21 -4.95 -5.82 -7.64
CA GLU A 21 -5.36 -6.93 -8.51
C GLU A 21 -5.93 -8.09 -7.70
N GLU A 22 -5.31 -8.42 -6.57
CA GLU A 22 -5.81 -9.46 -5.69
C GLU A 22 -7.16 -9.07 -5.08
N GLU A 23 -7.29 -7.83 -4.63
CA GLU A 23 -8.53 -7.30 -4.09
C GLU A 23 -9.65 -7.41 -5.13
N HIS A 24 -9.35 -7.04 -6.36
CA HIS A 24 -10.33 -7.10 -7.45
C HIS A 24 -10.81 -8.53 -7.71
N ARG A 25 -9.89 -9.49 -7.71
CA ARG A 25 -10.25 -10.91 -7.88
C ARG A 25 -11.17 -11.39 -6.76
N LEU A 26 -10.91 -10.96 -5.52
CA LEU A 26 -11.74 -11.36 -4.39
C LEU A 26 -13.13 -10.72 -4.45
N PHE A 27 -13.23 -9.47 -4.91
CA PHE A 27 -14.52 -8.83 -5.13
C PHE A 27 -15.31 -9.54 -6.22
N GLU A 28 -14.65 -9.97 -7.30
CA GLU A 28 -15.32 -10.74 -8.35
C GLU A 28 -15.87 -12.06 -7.81
N LYS A 29 -15.11 -12.76 -6.96
CA LYS A 29 -15.60 -13.95 -6.29
C LYS A 29 -16.86 -13.65 -5.48
N GLY A 30 -16.88 -12.52 -4.78
CA GLY A 30 -18.03 -12.11 -4.00
C GLY A 30 -19.28 -11.90 -4.85
N GLU A 31 -19.12 -11.34 -6.04
CA GLU A 31 -20.24 -11.15 -6.97
C GLU A 31 -20.85 -12.48 -7.41
N HIS A 32 -20.06 -13.54 -7.43
CA HIS A 32 -20.52 -14.87 -7.78
C HIS A 32 -20.94 -15.71 -6.56
N GLY A 33 -20.97 -15.08 -5.37
CA GLY A 33 -21.42 -15.75 -4.17
C GLY A 33 -20.47 -16.79 -3.61
N THR A 34 -19.18 -16.72 -3.95
CA THR A 34 -18.20 -17.75 -3.57
C THR A 34 -17.21 -17.28 -2.49
N VAL A 35 -17.44 -16.12 -1.88
CA VAL A 35 -16.53 -15.57 -0.86
C VAL A 35 -16.74 -16.29 0.46
N GLY A 36 -15.68 -16.91 0.98
CA GLY A 36 -15.68 -17.54 2.28
C GLY A 36 -15.03 -16.66 3.35
N GLU A 37 -14.92 -17.21 4.55
CA GLU A 37 -14.33 -16.47 5.68
C GLU A 37 -12.86 -16.14 5.44
N MET A 38 -12.11 -17.07 4.85
CA MET A 38 -10.69 -16.81 4.57
C MET A 38 -10.52 -15.69 3.56
N ASP A 39 -11.40 -15.62 2.57
CA ASP A 39 -11.37 -14.53 1.59
C ASP A 39 -11.67 -13.18 2.23
N ARG A 40 -12.60 -13.16 3.18
CA ARG A 40 -12.92 -11.92 3.91
C ARG A 40 -11.75 -11.46 4.76
N GLN A 41 -11.07 -12.40 5.42
CA GLN A 41 -9.87 -12.09 6.20
C GLN A 41 -8.77 -11.56 5.29
N ARG A 42 -8.60 -12.17 4.12
CA ARG A 42 -7.59 -11.70 3.17
C ARG A 42 -7.91 -10.29 2.66
N LEU A 43 -9.18 -10.01 2.37
CA LEU A 43 -9.59 -8.66 1.96
C LEU A 43 -9.26 -7.62 3.04
N ALA A 44 -9.52 -7.94 4.30
CA ALA A 44 -9.18 -7.03 5.40
C ALA A 44 -7.68 -6.78 5.47
N GLN A 45 -6.86 -7.83 5.30
CA GLN A 45 -5.40 -7.68 5.27
C GLN A 45 -4.93 -6.83 4.09
N LEU A 46 -5.52 -7.05 2.92
CA LEU A 46 -5.17 -6.27 1.73
C LEU A 46 -5.44 -4.78 1.93
N GLN A 47 -6.56 -4.44 2.56
CA GLN A 47 -6.89 -3.05 2.83
C GLN A 47 -5.88 -2.41 3.79
N VAL A 48 -5.47 -3.15 4.82
CA VAL A 48 -4.44 -2.68 5.75
C VAL A 48 -3.12 -2.46 5.02
N GLU A 49 -2.69 -3.42 4.21
CA GLU A 49 -1.45 -3.31 3.45
C GLU A 49 -1.49 -2.16 2.46
N LEU A 50 -2.63 -1.95 1.79
CA LEU A 50 -2.80 -0.83 0.88
C LEU A 50 -2.69 0.50 1.61
N ASP A 51 -3.32 0.64 2.77
CA ASP A 51 -3.23 1.86 3.57
C ASP A 51 -1.78 2.15 3.96
N GLN A 52 -1.05 1.11 4.35
CA GLN A 52 0.37 1.25 4.69
C GLN A 52 1.21 1.67 3.49
N CYS A 53 0.90 1.14 2.31
CA CYS A 53 1.61 1.51 1.08
C CYS A 53 1.34 2.96 0.69
N TRP A 54 0.09 3.41 0.77
CA TRP A 54 -0.27 4.80 0.50
C TRP A 54 0.38 5.75 1.49
N ASP A 55 0.41 5.36 2.76
CA ASP A 55 1.10 6.15 3.78
C ASP A 55 2.60 6.26 3.46
N LEU A 56 3.22 5.16 3.05
CA LEU A 56 4.63 5.15 2.67
C LEU A 56 4.89 6.12 1.52
N LEU A 57 4.02 6.12 0.51
CA LEU A 57 4.14 7.06 -0.61
C LEU A 57 4.03 8.51 -0.15
N ARG A 58 3.10 8.81 0.77
CA ARG A 58 2.96 10.15 1.32
C ARG A 58 4.22 10.58 2.07
N GLN A 59 4.82 9.68 2.84
CA GLN A 59 6.08 9.96 3.53
C GLN A 59 7.20 10.27 2.55
N ARG A 60 7.33 9.44 1.50
CA ARG A 60 8.36 9.61 0.48
C ARG A 60 8.22 10.94 -0.21
N ARG A 61 6.98 11.31 -0.54
CA ARG A 61 6.69 12.59 -1.18
C ARG A 61 7.05 13.77 -0.27
N ALA A 62 6.68 13.69 1.00
CA ALA A 62 6.99 14.74 1.98
C ALA A 62 8.51 14.92 2.13
N LEU A 63 9.27 13.82 2.16
CA LEU A 63 10.72 13.89 2.25
C LEU A 63 11.33 14.57 1.02
N ARG A 64 10.85 14.26 -0.19
CA ARG A 64 11.33 14.91 -1.40
C ARG A 64 11.05 16.42 -1.38
N GLU A 65 9.89 16.80 -0.88
CA GLU A 65 9.50 18.22 -0.85
C GLU A 65 10.42 19.06 0.03
N VAL A 66 11.04 18.46 1.04
CA VAL A 66 11.99 19.15 1.92
C VAL A 66 13.43 18.81 1.58
N GLY A 67 13.68 18.20 0.42
CA GLY A 67 15.03 17.90 -0.05
C GLY A 67 15.72 16.77 0.66
N GLN A 68 14.96 15.89 1.31
CA GLN A 68 15.52 14.74 2.02
C GLN A 68 15.33 13.45 1.20
N ASP A 69 16.08 12.42 1.59
CA ASP A 69 16.05 11.14 0.91
C ASP A 69 14.72 10.43 1.15
N PRO A 70 13.94 10.13 0.10
CA PRO A 70 12.67 9.43 0.26
C PRO A 70 12.84 8.03 0.87
N ASN A 71 14.03 7.44 0.78
CA ASN A 71 14.30 6.13 1.35
C ASN A 71 14.36 6.13 2.88
N LEU A 72 14.30 7.30 3.51
CA LEU A 72 14.13 7.40 4.95
C LEU A 72 12.71 7.05 5.40
N ALA A 73 11.75 7.02 4.48
CA ALA A 73 10.39 6.63 4.78
C ALA A 73 10.33 5.17 5.19
N GLN A 74 9.50 4.86 6.17
CA GLN A 74 9.34 3.51 6.69
C GLN A 74 7.85 3.16 6.80
N VAL A 75 7.56 1.87 6.63
CA VAL A 75 6.21 1.35 6.85
C VAL A 75 5.85 1.58 8.31
N ARG A 76 4.73 2.24 8.55
CA ARG A 76 4.26 2.55 9.89
C ARG A 76 3.21 1.53 10.34
N PRO A 77 3.09 1.30 11.66
CA PRO A 77 2.07 0.38 12.17
C PRO A 77 0.67 0.78 11.74
N THR A 78 -0.17 -0.21 11.56
CA THR A 78 -1.57 -0.04 11.12
C THR A 78 -2.31 1.00 11.94
N GLN A 79 -2.13 0.98 13.26
CA GLN A 79 -2.82 1.90 14.16
C GLN A 79 -2.49 3.36 13.86
N VAL A 80 -1.23 3.65 13.51
CA VAL A 80 -0.82 5.01 13.17
C VAL A 80 -1.49 5.46 11.87
N VAL A 81 -1.50 4.59 10.87
CA VAL A 81 -2.09 4.90 9.56
C VAL A 81 -3.59 5.13 9.68
N GLU A 82 -4.30 4.26 10.41
CA GLU A 82 -5.74 4.39 10.59
C GLU A 82 -6.11 5.66 11.33
N ASN A 83 -5.36 6.04 12.36
CA ASN A 83 -5.61 7.26 13.09
C ASN A 83 -5.36 8.49 12.24
N TYR A 84 -4.41 8.43 11.33
CA TYR A 84 -4.08 9.53 10.44
C TYR A 84 -5.24 9.85 9.48
N GLU A 85 -6.00 8.85 9.08
CA GLU A 85 -7.08 9.00 8.12
C GLU A 85 -8.38 9.54 8.74
N GLN A 86 -8.44 9.61 10.04
CA GLN A 86 -9.59 10.18 10.74
C GLN A 86 -9.48 11.73 10.83
#